data_1aae1932f3ac2470cfae4d895b92870a
#
_entry.id   1aae1932f3ac2470cfae4d895b92870a
#
_cell.length_a   1.000
_cell.length_b   1.000
_cell.length_c   1.000
_cell.angle_alpha   90.00
_cell.angle_beta   90.00
_cell.angle_gamma   90.00
#
_symmetry.space_group_name_H-M   'P 1'
#
loop_
_entity.id
_entity.type
_entity.pdbx_description
1 polymer ?
#
loop_
_entity_poly.entity_id
_entity_poly.type
_entity_poly.pdbx_seq_one_letter_code
_entity_poly.pdbx_strand_id
1 'polypeptide(L)'
;MITPQIPGQPFQALAAFGQGGVFLTTGSDQAGTGIGQWAAQGSDGFVFSYVNYHFGSDGKLSSVTTVKARGTFNGDSMTGTASQSVAGPTGSAISPAQTVSFSGKRVAAEAP
;
A
#
# COMPACT_ATOMS: atom_id res chain seq x y z
N MET A 1 -6.46 -3.77 -8.95
CA MET A 1 -6.69 -2.52 -8.21
C MET A 1 -6.95 -2.84 -6.74
N ILE A 2 -6.31 -2.12 -5.86
CA ILE A 2 -6.51 -2.26 -4.41
C ILE A 2 -7.40 -1.12 -3.94
N THR A 3 -8.42 -1.43 -3.13
CA THR A 3 -9.31 -0.44 -2.56
C THR A 3 -9.22 -0.52 -1.03
N PRO A 4 -8.38 0.32 -0.40
CA PRO A 4 -8.34 0.38 1.06
C PRO A 4 -9.63 0.93 1.63
N GLN A 5 -10.03 0.40 2.78
CA GLN A 5 -11.21 0.85 3.51
C GLN A 5 -10.75 1.61 4.75
N ILE A 6 -10.68 2.92 4.64
CA ILE A 6 -10.34 3.81 5.77
C ILE A 6 -11.62 4.50 6.20
N PRO A 7 -11.96 4.53 7.51
CA PRO A 7 -13.16 5.23 7.96
C PRO A 7 -13.19 6.67 7.45
N GLY A 8 -14.23 7.01 6.70
CA GLY A 8 -14.46 8.35 6.19
C GLY A 8 -13.76 8.70 4.88
N GLN A 9 -12.79 7.92 4.41
CA GLN A 9 -12.04 8.28 3.18
C GLN A 9 -11.51 7.06 2.45
N PRO A 10 -12.38 6.29 1.77
CA PRO A 10 -11.89 5.23 0.90
C PRO A 10 -11.13 5.83 -0.29
N PHE A 11 -10.02 5.20 -0.67
CA PHE A 11 -9.28 5.57 -1.86
C PHE A 11 -8.89 4.31 -2.63
N GLN A 12 -8.49 4.49 -3.87
CA GLN A 12 -8.07 3.40 -4.72
C GLN A 12 -6.57 3.46 -4.94
N ALA A 13 -5.97 2.30 -5.10
CA ALA A 13 -4.55 2.19 -5.39
C ALA A 13 -4.31 1.13 -6.45
N LEU A 14 -3.26 1.31 -7.22
CA LEU A 14 -2.71 0.28 -8.09
C LEU A 14 -1.48 -0.29 -7.42
N ALA A 15 -1.31 -1.60 -7.52
CA ALA A 15 -0.16 -2.26 -6.92
C ALA A 15 0.42 -3.29 -7.87
N ALA A 16 1.74 -3.43 -7.84
CA ALA A 16 2.46 -4.43 -8.60
C ALA A 16 3.26 -5.31 -7.63
N PHE A 17 3.07 -6.63 -7.76
CA PHE A 17 3.81 -7.64 -7.03
C PHE A 17 4.84 -8.21 -8.01
N GLY A 18 6.04 -7.66 -7.97
CA GLY A 18 7.08 -8.03 -8.92
C GLY A 18 7.80 -9.30 -8.54
N GLN A 19 8.35 -9.95 -9.55
CA GLN A 19 9.21 -11.11 -9.36
C GLN A 19 10.43 -10.70 -8.55
N GLY A 20 10.88 -11.56 -7.63
CA GLY A 20 11.99 -11.23 -6.74
C GLY A 20 11.61 -10.47 -5.49
N GLY A 21 10.30 -10.26 -5.25
CA GLY A 21 9.82 -9.63 -4.02
C GLY A 21 9.65 -8.12 -4.08
N VAL A 22 9.75 -7.51 -5.25
CA VAL A 22 9.53 -6.06 -5.39
C VAL A 22 8.04 -5.75 -5.30
N PHE A 23 7.69 -4.71 -4.55
CA PHE A 23 6.33 -4.21 -4.45
C PHE A 23 6.31 -2.72 -4.77
N LEU A 24 5.41 -2.33 -5.67
CA LEU A 24 5.20 -0.93 -6.04
C LEU A 24 3.71 -0.62 -5.96
N THR A 25 3.39 0.58 -5.49
CA THR A 25 1.99 1.02 -5.43
C THR A 25 1.88 2.52 -5.67
N THR A 26 0.77 2.93 -6.24
CA THR A 26 0.40 4.33 -6.38
C THR A 26 -1.09 4.47 -6.08
N GLY A 27 -1.47 5.55 -5.43
CA GLY A 27 -2.83 5.74 -4.96
C GLY A 27 -3.51 6.96 -5.55
N SER A 28 -4.84 6.92 -5.52
CA SER A 28 -5.67 8.05 -5.96
C SER A 28 -5.62 9.23 -5.00
N ASP A 29 -5.01 9.07 -3.83
CA ASP A 29 -4.79 10.13 -2.85
C ASP A 29 -3.64 11.06 -3.24
N GLN A 30 -3.01 10.83 -4.39
CA GLN A 30 -1.89 11.62 -4.93
C GLN A 30 -0.64 11.58 -4.05
N ALA A 31 -0.52 10.59 -3.17
CA ALA A 31 0.72 10.32 -2.47
C ALA A 31 1.77 9.84 -3.48
N GLY A 32 3.04 10.02 -3.14
CA GLY A 32 4.12 9.49 -3.98
C GLY A 32 4.05 7.98 -4.12
N THR A 33 4.78 7.44 -5.10
CA THR A 33 4.85 6.00 -5.31
C THR A 33 5.38 5.32 -4.05
N GLY A 34 4.68 4.28 -3.60
CA GLY A 34 5.14 3.41 -2.53
C GLY A 34 6.07 2.34 -3.08
N ILE A 35 7.19 2.14 -2.42
CA ILE A 35 8.21 1.16 -2.83
C ILE A 35 8.49 0.27 -1.63
N GLY A 36 8.52 -1.03 -1.87
CA GLY A 36 8.79 -1.98 -0.81
C GLY A 36 8.99 -3.39 -1.30
N GLN A 37 8.60 -4.35 -0.48
CA GLN A 37 8.82 -5.76 -0.72
C GLN A 37 7.58 -6.56 -0.38
N TRP A 38 7.45 -7.72 -1.02
CA TRP A 38 6.40 -8.68 -0.73
C TRP A 38 6.96 -10.09 -0.68
N ALA A 39 6.23 -10.97 -0.01
CA ALA A 39 6.56 -12.39 0.04
C ALA A 39 5.28 -13.21 0.10
N ALA A 40 5.31 -14.38 -0.51
CA ALA A 40 4.22 -15.34 -0.40
C ALA A 40 4.28 -16.02 0.96
N GLN A 41 3.11 -16.34 1.52
CA GLN A 41 2.97 -17.09 2.76
C GLN A 41 1.97 -18.21 2.55
N GLY A 42 2.44 -19.46 2.61
CA GLY A 42 1.59 -20.60 2.33
C GLY A 42 1.19 -20.65 0.86
N SER A 43 0.05 -21.28 0.57
CA SER A 43 -0.42 -21.48 -0.80
C SER A 43 -1.16 -20.29 -1.38
N ASP A 44 -1.77 -19.46 -0.55
CA ASP A 44 -2.62 -18.37 -0.99
C ASP A 44 -2.41 -17.06 -0.21
N GLY A 45 -1.56 -17.06 0.82
CA GLY A 45 -1.28 -15.88 1.63
C GLY A 45 -0.13 -15.05 1.08
N PHE A 46 -0.11 -13.79 1.50
CA PHE A 46 0.98 -12.87 1.19
C PHE A 46 1.16 -11.83 2.28
N VAL A 47 2.36 -11.30 2.35
CA VAL A 47 2.67 -10.09 3.14
C VAL A 47 3.36 -9.09 2.23
N PHE A 48 3.17 -7.81 2.51
CA PHE A 48 3.97 -6.77 1.88
C PHE A 48 4.19 -5.61 2.83
N SER A 49 5.24 -4.85 2.56
CA SER A 49 5.48 -3.60 3.24
C SER A 49 6.02 -2.59 2.24
N TYR A 50 5.69 -1.33 2.46
CA TYR A 50 6.21 -0.26 1.61
C TYR A 50 6.27 1.05 2.37
N VAL A 51 7.01 1.98 1.79
CA VAL A 51 7.16 3.34 2.28
C VAL A 51 6.84 4.28 1.13
N ASN A 52 6.11 5.34 1.41
CA ASN A 52 5.96 6.43 0.46
C ASN A 52 6.14 7.78 1.13
N TYR A 53 6.55 8.76 0.32
CA TYR A 53 6.81 10.11 0.77
C TYR A 53 5.68 11.04 0.37
N HIS A 54 5.38 11.98 1.27
CA HIS A 54 4.45 13.07 1.01
C HIS A 54 5.21 14.39 1.06
N PHE A 55 4.96 15.23 0.07
CA PHE A 55 5.62 16.53 -0.06
C PHE A 55 4.61 17.64 0.15
N GLY A 56 5.04 18.69 0.84
CA GLY A 56 4.22 19.87 1.03
C GLY A 56 4.17 20.74 -0.22
N SER A 57 3.37 21.79 -0.16
CA SER A 57 3.22 22.76 -1.25
C SER A 57 4.54 23.48 -1.59
N ASP A 58 5.48 23.51 -0.65
CA ASP A 58 6.81 24.08 -0.84
C ASP A 58 7.79 23.10 -1.51
N GLY A 59 7.35 21.89 -1.86
CA GLY A 59 8.18 20.86 -2.46
C GLY A 59 9.08 20.10 -1.50
N LYS A 60 9.01 20.39 -0.21
CA LYS A 60 9.82 19.71 0.80
C LYS A 60 9.06 18.51 1.38
N LEU A 61 9.83 17.51 1.82
CA LEU A 61 9.26 16.34 2.48
C LEU A 61 8.48 16.76 3.72
N SER A 62 7.20 16.39 3.78
CA SER A 62 6.34 16.72 4.92
C SER A 62 6.10 15.51 5.82
N SER A 63 6.01 14.31 5.26
CA SER A 63 5.78 13.11 6.05
C SER A 63 6.19 11.87 5.27
N VAL A 64 6.37 10.77 6.02
CA VAL A 64 6.71 9.45 5.50
C VAL A 64 5.67 8.48 6.03
N THR A 65 5.00 7.78 5.13
CA THR A 65 4.04 6.74 5.49
C THR A 65 4.67 5.37 5.32
N THR A 66 4.56 4.53 6.34
CA THR A 66 4.99 3.14 6.30
C THR A 66 3.77 2.26 6.45
N VAL A 67 3.65 1.27 5.56
CA VAL A 67 2.53 0.33 5.55
C VAL A 67 3.09 -1.08 5.63
N LYS A 68 2.49 -1.90 6.49
CA LYS A 68 2.75 -3.34 6.60
C LYS A 68 1.44 -4.07 6.49
N ALA A 69 1.36 -5.03 5.59
CA ALA A 69 0.10 -5.67 5.26
C ALA A 69 0.22 -7.18 5.16
N ARG A 70 -0.91 -7.84 5.35
CA ARG A 70 -1.06 -9.28 5.08
C ARG A 70 -2.42 -9.52 4.45
N GLY A 71 -2.50 -10.56 3.65
CA GLY A 71 -3.76 -10.91 3.03
C GLY A 71 -3.72 -12.27 2.37
N THR A 72 -4.78 -12.56 1.64
CA THR A 72 -4.91 -13.80 0.89
C THR A 72 -5.40 -13.50 -0.53
N PHE A 73 -4.96 -14.34 -1.47
CA PHE A 73 -5.50 -14.36 -2.84
C PHE A 73 -6.61 -15.42 -2.93
N ASN A 74 -7.65 -15.08 -3.67
CA ASN A 74 -8.73 -16.01 -4.00
C ASN A 74 -9.04 -15.83 -5.48
N GLY A 75 -8.34 -16.60 -6.33
CA GLY A 75 -8.41 -16.40 -7.77
C GLY A 75 -7.84 -15.04 -8.15
N ASP A 76 -8.63 -14.22 -8.82
CA ASP A 76 -8.25 -12.88 -9.25
C ASP A 76 -8.55 -11.80 -8.21
N SER A 77 -9.03 -12.19 -7.04
CA SER A 77 -9.37 -11.29 -5.95
C SER A 77 -8.39 -11.44 -4.81
N MET A 78 -8.25 -10.36 -4.02
CA MET A 78 -7.49 -10.42 -2.77
C MET A 78 -8.19 -9.62 -1.69
N THR A 79 -7.97 -10.01 -0.44
CA THR A 79 -8.44 -9.28 0.73
C THR A 79 -7.34 -9.31 1.78
N GLY A 80 -7.31 -8.30 2.62
CA GLY A 80 -6.34 -8.27 3.69
C GLY A 80 -6.50 -7.09 4.62
N THR A 81 -5.54 -6.97 5.53
CA THR A 81 -5.45 -5.88 6.48
C THR A 81 -4.06 -5.28 6.44
N ALA A 82 -3.98 -4.00 6.72
CA ALA A 82 -2.72 -3.27 6.74
C ALA A 82 -2.63 -2.41 7.99
N SER A 83 -1.41 -2.25 8.49
CA SER A 83 -1.08 -1.30 9.55
C SER A 83 -0.34 -0.14 8.89
N GLN A 84 -0.81 1.06 9.12
CA GLN A 84 -0.26 2.28 8.52
C GLN A 84 0.20 3.21 9.62
N SER A 85 1.41 3.73 9.51
CA SER A 85 1.95 4.72 10.43
C SER A 85 2.55 5.88 9.64
N VAL A 86 2.51 7.08 10.23
CA VAL A 86 3.00 8.30 9.59
C VAL A 86 4.03 8.94 10.52
N ALA A 87 5.17 9.30 9.94
CA ALA A 87 6.24 10.01 10.65
C ALA A 87 6.55 11.32 9.93
N GLY A 88 7.11 12.29 10.67
CA GLY A 88 7.62 13.53 10.10
C GLY A 88 8.94 13.31 9.36
N PRO A 89 9.47 14.38 8.72
CA PRO A 89 10.71 14.28 7.91
C PRO A 89 11.93 13.83 8.73
N THR A 90 11.92 14.05 10.04
CA THR A 90 13.02 13.67 10.93
C THR A 90 12.80 12.36 11.64
N GLY A 91 11.71 11.62 11.31
CA GLY A 91 11.40 10.34 11.92
C GLY A 91 10.49 10.39 13.12
N SER A 92 10.08 11.59 13.57
CA SER A 92 9.15 11.72 14.71
C SER A 92 7.75 11.27 14.31
N ALA A 93 7.12 10.43 15.14
CA ALA A 93 5.77 9.95 14.87
C ALA A 93 4.78 11.11 14.83
N ILE A 94 3.96 11.18 13.77
CA ILE A 94 2.89 12.15 13.61
C ILE A 94 1.58 11.56 14.11
N SER A 95 1.33 10.30 13.83
CA SER A 95 0.11 9.62 14.25
C SER A 95 0.43 8.19 14.67
N PRO A 96 -0.37 7.60 15.58
CA PRO A 96 -0.22 6.20 15.92
C PRO A 96 -0.58 5.31 14.74
N ALA A 97 -0.14 4.06 14.79
CA ALA A 97 -0.47 3.08 13.77
C ALA A 97 -1.97 2.86 13.71
N GLN A 98 -2.50 2.80 12.49
CA GLN A 98 -3.91 2.54 12.22
C GLN A 98 -4.04 1.27 11.41
N THR A 99 -5.07 0.47 11.71
CA THR A 99 -5.37 -0.73 10.94
C THR A 99 -6.47 -0.40 9.93
N VAL A 100 -6.24 -0.78 8.68
CA VAL A 100 -7.19 -0.61 7.60
C VAL A 100 -7.39 -1.95 6.92
N SER A 101 -8.57 -2.17 6.34
CA SER A 101 -8.82 -3.34 5.52
C SER A 101 -8.76 -2.95 4.04
N PHE A 102 -8.43 -3.90 3.19
CA PHE A 102 -8.40 -3.66 1.75
C PHE A 102 -8.92 -4.87 1.00
N SER A 103 -9.39 -4.61 -0.20
CA SER A 103 -9.74 -5.63 -1.17
C SER A 103 -9.25 -5.20 -2.54
N GLY A 104 -9.06 -6.15 -3.42
CA GLY A 104 -8.56 -5.83 -4.73
C GLY A 104 -8.89 -6.89 -5.76
N LYS A 105 -8.70 -6.51 -7.03
CA LYS A 105 -8.84 -7.39 -8.16
C LYS A 105 -7.61 -7.27 -9.05
N ARG A 106 -7.28 -8.38 -9.68
CA ARG A 106 -6.19 -8.43 -10.64
C ARG A 106 -6.52 -7.59 -11.86
N VAL A 107 -5.56 -6.79 -12.30
CA VAL A 107 -5.64 -6.12 -13.59
C VAL A 107 -4.94 -7.03 -14.60
N ALA A 108 -5.71 -7.61 -15.50
CA ALA A 108 -5.18 -8.55 -16.49
C ALA A 108 -4.48 -7.79 -17.61
N ALA A 109 -3.44 -8.42 -18.17
CA ALA A 109 -2.84 -7.93 -19.40
C ALA A 109 -3.79 -8.22 -20.56
N GLU A 110 -4.14 -7.17 -21.31
CA GLU A 110 -5.07 -7.27 -22.43
C GLU A 110 -4.44 -6.69 -23.69
N ALA A 111 -4.74 -7.30 -24.83
CA ALA A 111 -4.32 -6.74 -26.11
C ALA A 111 -5.19 -5.52 -26.46
N PRO A 112 -4.60 -4.51 -27.13
CA PRO A 112 -5.35 -3.32 -27.55
C PRO A 112 -6.38 -3.64 -28.64
#